data_c56b3dc1fd44b8465c74fd95dafaea05
#
_entry.id   c56b3dc1fd44b8465c74fd95dafaea05
#
_cell.length_a   1.000
_cell.length_b   1.000
_cell.length_c   1.000
_cell.angle_alpha   90.00
_cell.angle_beta   90.00
_cell.angle_gamma   90.00
#
_symmetry.space_group_name_H-M   'P 1'
#
loop_
_entity.id
_entity.type
_entity.pdbx_description
1 polymer ?
#
loop_
_entity_poly.entity_id
_entity_poly.type
_entity_poly.pdbx_seq_one_letter_code
_entity_poly.pdbx_strand_id
1 'polypeptide(L)'
;MFPKYCRLHGFLIVGLFLAAWVAVPARANMASSVGDSTNSTGFGDTTWTAPDPPGSEDPSQPGPRVAEPDRDPTWETALRTPFRVVFFPMRLLARGMELGFKQFGGELMSPKPPSPGVKVGVGIYAGSANDVAIGPTVKARDFLIPDSKFGLFAGWSITDHRRIKLTESIADRQPIGFRLIGSYDLKPNRRFFGIGNDTPESQRSYFRLEDINAEGSLLFGSSPLQQVRLVGGYSAMTAKSGWKAEPLLTEVFPRETVPGYGGSTHELQYGATGDFAMINNDVVPSLGVHLRTELRQFQGIRESDPDFNQWLFEGRGYVPVFAPRRVIAVRAAWAGVKPLAGSAEMPFYRLAHNEGALAFAGYSSRRFHDNQLAILRAEYRWELWERREWTLDAVALYELTEVAPFSSAFTWDKRRTAYGGGFRLGLSDRSNVRLDLAKGDEGLHLTLRIGNIF
;
A
#
# COMPACT_ATOMS: atom_id res chain seq x y z
N MET A 1 -5.74 -39.04 -23.33
CA MET A 1 -6.93 -38.32 -23.77
C MET A 1 -7.32 -37.35 -22.64
N PHE A 2 -6.79 -36.13 -22.65
CA PHE A 2 -7.01 -35.13 -21.59
C PHE A 2 -7.93 -34.01 -22.12
N PRO A 3 -8.91 -33.55 -21.36
CA PRO A 3 -9.86 -32.55 -21.82
C PRO A 3 -9.27 -31.14 -21.91
N LYS A 4 -9.49 -30.50 -23.05
CA LYS A 4 -9.01 -29.15 -23.45
C LYS A 4 -9.74 -27.97 -22.78
N TYR A 5 -10.42 -28.13 -21.66
CA TYR A 5 -11.31 -27.09 -21.11
C TYR A 5 -10.72 -26.18 -20.01
N CYS A 6 -9.47 -26.40 -19.59
CA CYS A 6 -8.91 -25.61 -18.46
C CYS A 6 -8.14 -24.33 -18.87
N ARG A 7 -8.05 -24.00 -20.17
CA ARG A 7 -7.30 -22.82 -20.63
C ARG A 7 -8.10 -21.52 -20.80
N LEU A 8 -9.44 -21.57 -20.75
CA LEU A 8 -10.27 -20.40 -21.08
C LEU A 8 -10.66 -19.53 -19.87
N HIS A 9 -10.72 -20.07 -18.65
CA HIS A 9 -11.23 -19.32 -17.49
C HIS A 9 -10.26 -18.29 -16.91
N GLY A 10 -8.95 -18.51 -17.03
CA GLY A 10 -7.96 -17.53 -16.58
C GLY A 10 -7.90 -16.27 -17.45
N PHE A 11 -8.11 -16.42 -18.75
CA PHE A 11 -8.11 -15.29 -19.69
C PHE A 11 -9.41 -14.48 -19.67
N LEU A 12 -10.53 -15.07 -19.26
CA LEU A 12 -11.82 -14.38 -19.20
C LEU A 12 -11.87 -13.38 -18.03
N ILE A 13 -11.25 -13.69 -16.91
CA ILE A 13 -11.15 -12.77 -15.76
C ILE A 13 -10.24 -11.59 -16.08
N VAL A 14 -9.09 -11.83 -16.74
CA VAL A 14 -8.18 -10.76 -17.18
C VAL A 14 -8.81 -9.92 -18.29
N GLY A 15 -9.56 -10.53 -19.20
CA GLY A 15 -10.28 -9.83 -20.27
C GLY A 15 -11.43 -8.95 -19.74
N LEU A 16 -12.13 -9.38 -18.70
CA LEU A 16 -13.17 -8.58 -18.04
C LEU A 16 -12.60 -7.37 -17.28
N PHE A 17 -11.43 -7.52 -16.67
CA PHE A 17 -10.73 -6.40 -16.02
C PHE A 17 -10.18 -5.38 -17.03
N LEU A 18 -9.63 -5.82 -18.15
CA LEU A 18 -9.17 -4.94 -19.24
C LEU A 18 -10.34 -4.30 -20.00
N ALA A 19 -11.45 -5.00 -20.22
CA ALA A 19 -12.64 -4.44 -20.86
C ALA A 19 -13.36 -3.40 -19.99
N ALA A 20 -13.36 -3.56 -18.66
CA ALA A 20 -13.87 -2.55 -17.74
C ALA A 20 -12.98 -1.27 -17.76
N TRP A 21 -11.71 -1.40 -18.10
CA TRP A 21 -10.79 -0.27 -18.21
C TRP A 21 -11.01 0.59 -19.48
N VAL A 22 -11.46 -0.04 -20.56
CA VAL A 22 -11.71 0.64 -21.86
C VAL A 22 -13.12 1.25 -21.94
N ALA A 23 -14.08 0.76 -21.14
CA ALA A 23 -15.50 1.14 -21.23
C ALA A 23 -15.96 2.24 -20.28
N VAL A 24 -15.08 2.85 -19.47
CA VAL A 24 -15.46 4.03 -18.66
C VAL A 24 -15.23 5.30 -19.49
N PRO A 25 -16.28 5.95 -20.01
CA PRO A 25 -16.12 7.24 -20.68
C PRO A 25 -15.63 8.25 -19.64
N ALA A 26 -14.63 9.05 -20.03
CA ALA A 26 -14.16 10.23 -19.31
C ALA A 26 -15.32 11.25 -19.14
N ARG A 27 -16.16 11.05 -18.12
CA ARG A 27 -17.24 11.95 -17.72
C ARG A 27 -17.12 12.30 -16.25
N ALA A 28 -16.13 13.09 -15.93
CA ALA A 28 -16.12 13.83 -14.67
C ALA A 28 -15.27 15.08 -14.80
N ASN A 29 -15.74 16.03 -15.64
CA ASN A 29 -15.43 17.45 -15.54
C ASN A 29 -16.34 18.19 -16.52
N MET A 30 -17.61 18.34 -16.17
CA MET A 30 -18.50 19.37 -16.68
C MET A 30 -19.63 19.55 -15.68
N ALA A 31 -19.40 20.43 -14.75
CA ALA A 31 -20.46 21.13 -14.02
C ALA A 31 -20.10 22.62 -14.02
N SER A 32 -20.41 23.28 -15.10
CA SER A 32 -20.75 24.68 -15.08
C SER A 32 -21.54 25.02 -16.36
N SER A 33 -22.81 25.32 -16.14
CA SER A 33 -23.65 26.22 -16.89
C SER A 33 -23.62 26.20 -18.42
N VAL A 34 -24.68 25.68 -19.03
CA VAL A 34 -25.36 26.34 -20.15
C VAL A 34 -26.85 26.03 -20.04
N GLY A 35 -27.62 27.00 -19.65
CA GLY A 35 -29.04 27.07 -19.95
C GLY A 35 -29.19 27.61 -21.35
N ASP A 36 -29.69 26.80 -22.23
CA ASP A 36 -30.12 27.25 -23.55
C ASP A 36 -31.65 27.41 -23.55
N SER A 37 -32.10 28.60 -23.69
CA SER A 37 -33.49 28.89 -24.05
C SER A 37 -33.50 29.87 -25.22
N THR A 38 -33.69 29.33 -26.39
CA THR A 38 -34.14 30.08 -27.57
C THR A 38 -35.50 30.68 -27.29
N ASN A 39 -35.60 32.00 -27.35
CA ASN A 39 -36.72 32.65 -28.03
C ASN A 39 -36.38 34.07 -28.45
N SER A 40 -36.78 34.37 -29.66
CA SER A 40 -36.59 35.55 -30.43
C SER A 40 -37.46 36.74 -29.96
N THR A 41 -37.02 37.92 -30.42
CA THR A 41 -37.73 39.20 -30.66
C THR A 41 -37.67 40.24 -29.55
N GLY A 42 -37.14 41.40 -29.96
CA GLY A 42 -37.38 42.65 -29.29
C GLY A 42 -36.20 43.62 -29.20
N PHE A 43 -36.07 44.52 -30.18
CA PHE A 43 -35.24 45.72 -30.09
C PHE A 43 -35.62 46.51 -28.85
N GLY A 44 -34.69 46.89 -28.02
CA GLY A 44 -34.87 47.82 -26.93
C GLY A 44 -33.52 48.26 -26.37
N ASP A 45 -33.19 49.50 -26.58
CA ASP A 45 -32.10 50.26 -26.00
C ASP A 45 -31.95 49.99 -24.50
N THR A 46 -30.81 49.51 -24.05
CA THR A 46 -30.44 49.58 -22.63
C THR A 46 -28.99 50.01 -22.50
N THR A 47 -28.83 51.17 -21.94
CA THR A 47 -27.59 51.76 -21.43
C THR A 47 -26.83 50.77 -20.51
N TRP A 48 -25.60 50.57 -20.84
CA TRP A 48 -24.67 49.73 -20.08
C TRP A 48 -24.33 50.43 -18.76
N THR A 49 -24.81 49.93 -17.62
CA THR A 49 -24.34 50.31 -16.30
C THR A 49 -23.29 49.27 -15.85
N ALA A 50 -22.12 49.75 -15.47
CA ALA A 50 -21.04 48.91 -14.94
C ALA A 50 -21.51 48.13 -13.69
N PRO A 51 -21.09 46.88 -13.50
CA PRO A 51 -21.40 46.14 -12.29
C PRO A 51 -20.73 46.80 -11.08
N ASP A 52 -21.44 46.88 -9.97
CA ASP A 52 -20.94 47.37 -8.69
C ASP A 52 -19.72 46.59 -8.21
N PRO A 53 -18.77 47.26 -7.55
CA PRO A 53 -17.63 46.58 -7.00
C PRO A 53 -18.05 45.55 -5.91
N PRO A 54 -17.39 44.38 -5.81
CA PRO A 54 -17.71 43.38 -4.80
C PRO A 54 -17.38 43.95 -3.41
N GLY A 55 -18.39 44.25 -2.60
CA GLY A 55 -18.18 44.76 -1.24
C GLY A 55 -19.35 45.39 -0.54
N SER A 56 -20.54 45.50 -1.14
CA SER A 56 -21.74 46.00 -0.47
C SER A 56 -22.70 44.85 -0.11
N GLU A 57 -22.30 43.98 0.81
CA GLU A 57 -23.26 43.08 1.44
C GLU A 57 -24.10 43.90 2.43
N ASP A 58 -25.42 43.90 2.23
CA ASP A 58 -26.39 44.50 3.15
C ASP A 58 -26.31 43.72 4.49
N PRO A 59 -25.92 44.38 5.58
CA PRO A 59 -25.75 43.70 6.88
C PRO A 59 -27.07 43.22 7.49
N SER A 60 -28.22 43.47 6.86
CA SER A 60 -29.54 43.07 7.34
C SER A 60 -30.02 41.73 6.72
N GLN A 61 -29.35 41.19 5.71
CA GLN A 61 -29.70 39.86 5.18
C GLN A 61 -28.95 38.77 5.97
N PRO A 62 -29.67 37.79 6.53
CA PRO A 62 -29.00 36.61 7.10
C PRO A 62 -28.30 35.91 5.96
N GLY A 63 -26.95 35.88 6.02
CA GLY A 63 -26.11 35.15 5.06
C GLY A 63 -26.59 33.70 4.88
N PRO A 64 -26.23 33.02 3.78
CA PRO A 64 -26.65 31.64 3.53
C PRO A 64 -26.26 30.81 4.77
N ARG A 65 -27.28 30.22 5.42
CA ARG A 65 -27.08 29.32 6.54
C ARG A 65 -26.18 28.22 6.03
N VAL A 66 -24.91 28.22 6.42
CA VAL A 66 -24.04 27.06 6.32
C VAL A 66 -24.80 25.96 7.07
N ALA A 67 -25.20 24.92 6.36
CA ALA A 67 -25.85 23.77 6.97
C ALA A 67 -24.98 23.35 8.17
N GLU A 68 -25.53 23.50 9.39
CA GLU A 68 -24.86 22.98 10.57
C GLU A 68 -24.53 21.51 10.30
N PRO A 69 -23.30 21.09 10.51
CA PRO A 69 -22.96 19.66 10.36
C PRO A 69 -23.90 18.86 11.27
N ASP A 70 -24.52 17.85 10.69
CA ASP A 70 -25.49 16.98 11.33
C ASP A 70 -25.00 16.62 12.74
N ARG A 71 -25.72 17.08 13.77
CA ARG A 71 -25.27 16.88 15.18
C ARG A 71 -25.33 15.40 15.47
N ASP A 72 -24.20 14.85 15.84
CA ASP A 72 -24.10 13.45 16.28
C ASP A 72 -25.19 13.16 17.33
N PRO A 73 -25.88 12.03 17.22
CA PRO A 73 -26.90 11.65 18.22
C PRO A 73 -26.32 11.68 19.64
N THR A 74 -27.08 12.10 20.62
CA THR A 74 -26.64 12.29 22.01
C THR A 74 -26.01 11.05 22.62
N TRP A 75 -26.49 9.84 22.27
CA TRP A 75 -25.92 8.57 22.73
C TRP A 75 -24.52 8.33 22.17
N GLU A 76 -24.21 8.81 20.98
CA GLU A 76 -22.89 8.70 20.36
C GLU A 76 -21.87 9.61 21.06
N THR A 77 -22.30 10.80 21.46
CA THR A 77 -21.49 11.70 22.29
C THR A 77 -21.19 11.08 23.65
N ALA A 78 -22.18 10.40 24.26
CA ALA A 78 -22.02 9.69 25.53
C ALA A 78 -21.02 8.51 25.42
N LEU A 79 -21.07 7.75 24.32
CA LEU A 79 -20.10 6.67 24.08
C LEU A 79 -18.68 7.18 23.80
N ARG A 80 -18.55 8.36 23.18
CA ARG A 80 -17.23 8.97 22.91
C ARG A 80 -16.55 9.55 24.14
N THR A 81 -17.32 9.93 25.16
CA THR A 81 -16.78 10.59 26.35
C THR A 81 -15.75 9.72 27.08
N PRO A 82 -15.99 8.44 27.42
CA PRO A 82 -14.98 7.59 28.04
C PRO A 82 -13.74 7.40 27.15
N PHE A 83 -13.90 7.27 25.84
CA PHE A 83 -12.77 7.20 24.92
C PHE A 83 -11.97 8.52 24.90
N ARG A 84 -12.63 9.67 25.03
CA ARG A 84 -11.95 10.97 25.15
C ARG A 84 -11.07 11.05 26.39
N VAL A 85 -11.44 10.42 27.47
CA VAL A 85 -10.69 10.38 28.74
C VAL A 85 -9.55 9.35 28.65
N VAL A 86 -9.85 8.14 28.22
CA VAL A 86 -8.86 7.04 28.09
C VAL A 86 -7.75 7.39 27.08
N PHE A 87 -8.09 8.11 26.02
CA PHE A 87 -7.10 8.53 25.00
C PHE A 87 -6.52 9.93 25.22
N PHE A 88 -6.79 10.55 26.36
CA PHE A 88 -6.12 11.80 26.74
C PHE A 88 -4.59 11.68 26.71
N PRO A 89 -3.93 10.62 27.23
CA PRO A 89 -2.50 10.42 27.10
C PRO A 89 -2.03 10.31 25.63
N MET A 90 -2.79 9.63 24.76
CA MET A 90 -2.48 9.55 23.33
C MET A 90 -2.62 10.90 22.63
N ARG A 91 -3.54 11.76 23.06
CA ARG A 91 -3.64 13.15 22.58
C ARG A 91 -2.45 13.99 23.01
N LEU A 92 -1.95 13.76 24.23
CA LEU A 92 -0.73 14.42 24.73
C LEU A 92 0.48 13.93 23.94
N LEU A 93 0.56 12.64 23.66
CA LEU A 93 1.59 12.01 22.82
C LEU A 93 1.51 12.54 21.38
N ALA A 94 0.32 12.64 20.80
CA ALA A 94 0.09 13.23 19.49
C ALA A 94 0.47 14.72 19.44
N ARG A 95 0.17 15.48 20.52
CA ARG A 95 0.64 16.86 20.66
C ARG A 95 2.16 16.96 20.83
N GLY A 96 2.75 16.07 21.61
CA GLY A 96 4.21 15.97 21.76
C GLY A 96 4.88 15.60 20.44
N MET A 97 4.30 14.67 19.71
CA MET A 97 4.70 14.32 18.34
C MET A 97 4.50 15.50 17.38
N GLU A 98 3.36 16.20 17.43
CA GLU A 98 3.10 17.39 16.61
C GLU A 98 4.14 18.50 16.87
N LEU A 99 4.46 18.76 18.13
CA LEU A 99 5.50 19.71 18.53
C LEU A 99 6.89 19.22 18.11
N GLY A 100 7.19 17.93 18.32
CA GLY A 100 8.42 17.29 17.85
C GLY A 100 8.50 17.26 16.32
N PHE A 101 7.41 16.96 15.63
CA PHE A 101 7.34 17.01 14.18
C PHE A 101 7.44 18.43 13.61
N LYS A 102 6.84 19.43 14.25
CA LYS A 102 6.99 20.82 13.84
C LYS A 102 8.40 21.34 14.10
N GLN A 103 9.02 20.94 15.20
CA GLN A 103 10.31 21.46 15.62
C GLN A 103 11.49 20.64 15.09
N PHE A 104 11.32 19.31 14.89
CA PHE A 104 12.39 18.40 14.47
C PHE A 104 12.03 17.50 13.30
N GLY A 105 10.77 17.29 12.97
CA GLY A 105 10.32 16.23 12.04
C GLY A 105 9.86 16.72 10.68
N GLY A 106 9.27 17.89 10.57
CA GLY A 106 8.73 18.43 9.32
C GLY A 106 9.81 18.66 8.26
N GLU A 107 10.99 19.05 8.68
CA GLU A 107 12.14 19.22 7.81
C GLU A 107 13.03 17.97 7.70
N LEU A 108 13.20 17.20 8.77
CA LEU A 108 14.06 16.02 8.78
C LEU A 108 13.45 14.80 8.06
N MET A 109 12.16 14.52 8.24
CA MET A 109 11.55 13.29 7.74
C MET A 109 11.10 13.33 6.27
N SER A 110 10.81 14.49 5.73
CA SER A 110 10.50 14.64 4.30
C SER A 110 10.73 16.07 3.83
N PRO A 111 11.97 16.54 3.82
CA PRO A 111 12.23 17.85 3.27
C PRO A 111 11.79 17.87 1.78
N LYS A 112 10.83 18.74 1.44
CA LYS A 112 10.62 19.10 0.04
C LYS A 112 11.86 19.88 -0.39
N PRO A 113 12.66 19.43 -1.35
CA PRO A 113 13.73 20.26 -1.88
C PRO A 113 13.12 21.51 -2.52
N PRO A 114 13.77 22.67 -2.43
CA PRO A 114 13.40 23.82 -3.26
C PRO A 114 13.47 23.40 -4.73
N SER A 115 12.76 24.08 -5.59
CA SER A 115 12.78 23.79 -7.03
C SER A 115 13.40 24.97 -7.77
N PRO A 116 14.52 24.78 -8.50
CA PRO A 116 15.44 23.64 -8.51
C PRO A 116 16.30 23.58 -7.24
N GLY A 117 16.72 22.38 -6.83
CA GLY A 117 17.60 22.29 -5.67
C GLY A 117 17.83 20.89 -5.11
N VAL A 118 18.80 20.83 -4.20
CA VAL A 118 19.21 19.61 -3.50
C VAL A 118 19.03 19.82 -1.99
N LYS A 119 18.52 18.82 -1.31
CA LYS A 119 18.41 18.80 0.15
C LYS A 119 18.98 17.48 0.69
N VAL A 120 19.79 17.61 1.73
CA VAL A 120 20.37 16.49 2.49
C VAL A 120 19.70 16.44 3.85
N GLY A 121 19.42 15.27 4.35
CA GLY A 121 18.78 15.09 5.66
C GLY A 121 18.94 13.66 6.19
N VAL A 122 18.21 13.37 7.24
CA VAL A 122 18.08 12.01 7.79
C VAL A 122 16.72 11.45 7.41
N GLY A 123 16.70 10.24 6.89
CA GLY A 123 15.49 9.51 6.53
C GLY A 123 15.26 8.33 7.47
N ILE A 124 13.99 7.94 7.59
CA ILE A 124 13.59 6.72 8.27
C ILE A 124 12.86 5.86 7.24
N TYR A 125 13.27 4.62 7.14
CA TYR A 125 12.53 3.58 6.43
C TYR A 125 11.87 2.67 7.47
N ALA A 126 10.58 2.47 7.36
CA ALA A 126 9.84 1.50 8.14
C ALA A 126 9.12 0.56 7.18
N GLY A 127 9.59 -0.67 7.11
CA GLY A 127 8.95 -1.76 6.36
C GLY A 127 7.97 -2.54 7.23
N SER A 128 8.20 -3.83 7.39
CA SER A 128 7.52 -4.63 8.42
C SER A 128 8.10 -4.31 9.81
N ALA A 129 7.43 -4.78 10.88
CA ALA A 129 7.73 -4.40 12.27
C ALA A 129 9.22 -4.51 12.70
N ASN A 130 10.01 -5.32 11.99
CA ASN A 130 11.44 -5.52 12.27
C ASN A 130 12.38 -4.88 11.22
N ASP A 131 11.82 -4.17 10.23
CA ASP A 131 12.57 -3.60 9.11
C ASP A 131 12.63 -2.06 9.20
N VAL A 132 13.03 -1.54 10.34
CA VAL A 132 13.25 -0.11 10.51
C VAL A 132 14.72 0.19 10.26
N ALA A 133 15.01 1.12 9.34
CA ALA A 133 16.36 1.60 9.08
C ALA A 133 16.38 3.13 9.11
N ILE A 134 17.42 3.69 9.69
CA ILE A 134 17.64 5.14 9.78
C ILE A 134 18.96 5.47 9.10
N GLY A 135 19.00 6.56 8.35
CA GLY A 135 20.24 6.97 7.70
C GLY A 135 20.11 8.21 6.83
N PRO A 136 21.22 8.65 6.22
CA PRO A 136 21.25 9.81 5.36
C PRO A 136 20.31 9.64 4.15
N THR A 137 19.71 10.76 3.77
CA THR A 137 18.92 10.88 2.55
C THR A 137 19.31 12.12 1.78
N VAL A 138 19.38 11.99 0.47
CA VAL A 138 19.54 13.10 -0.46
C VAL A 138 18.31 13.14 -1.36
N LYS A 139 17.73 14.32 -1.48
CA LYS A 139 16.60 14.55 -2.40
C LYS A 139 16.94 15.76 -3.26
N ALA A 140 16.75 15.61 -4.57
CA ALA A 140 16.89 16.70 -5.50
C ALA A 140 15.64 16.82 -6.36
N ARG A 141 15.35 18.05 -6.80
CA ARG A 141 14.27 18.35 -7.73
C ARG A 141 14.77 19.30 -8.78
N ASP A 142 14.42 19.02 -10.04
CA ASP A 142 14.77 19.83 -11.20
C ASP A 142 16.28 20.18 -11.27
N PHE A 143 17.14 19.27 -10.76
CA PHE A 143 18.57 19.54 -10.58
C PHE A 143 19.37 19.35 -11.86
N LEU A 144 19.18 18.21 -12.57
CA LEU A 144 19.87 17.90 -13.82
C LEU A 144 18.92 17.96 -15.01
N ILE A 145 17.69 17.52 -14.81
CA ILE A 145 16.64 17.42 -15.83
C ILE A 145 15.41 18.13 -15.31
N PRO A 146 14.77 19.04 -16.07
CA PRO A 146 13.51 19.63 -15.70
C PRO A 146 12.43 18.57 -15.40
N ASP A 147 11.55 18.84 -14.44
CA ASP A 147 10.47 17.94 -13.97
C ASP A 147 11.00 16.59 -13.47
N SER A 148 12.25 16.57 -12.95
CA SER A 148 12.86 15.39 -12.34
C SER A 148 12.80 15.43 -10.81
N LYS A 149 12.77 14.23 -10.22
CA LYS A 149 12.84 14.01 -8.76
C LYS A 149 13.80 12.87 -8.49
N PHE A 150 14.94 13.23 -7.94
CA PHE A 150 15.96 12.29 -7.48
C PHE A 150 15.81 12.03 -5.98
N GLY A 151 16.04 10.79 -5.55
CA GLY A 151 16.10 10.40 -4.16
C GLY A 151 17.14 9.31 -3.93
N LEU A 152 18.02 9.52 -2.96
CA LEU A 152 18.95 8.51 -2.46
C LEU A 152 18.75 8.37 -0.96
N PHE A 153 18.63 7.14 -0.50
CA PHE A 153 18.56 6.78 0.91
C PHE A 153 19.56 5.66 1.20
N ALA A 154 20.35 5.80 2.27
CA ALA A 154 21.22 4.75 2.77
C ALA A 154 21.01 4.63 4.27
N GLY A 155 20.38 3.53 4.72
CA GLY A 155 20.00 3.33 6.10
C GLY A 155 20.43 1.97 6.65
N TRP A 156 20.56 1.93 7.97
CA TRP A 156 20.82 0.71 8.72
C TRP A 156 20.05 0.72 10.04
N SER A 157 19.86 -0.45 10.63
CA SER A 157 19.17 -0.65 11.89
C SER A 157 20.04 -1.30 12.94
N ILE A 158 19.60 -1.26 14.19
CA ILE A 158 20.24 -1.96 15.32
C ILE A 158 20.21 -3.49 15.15
N THR A 159 19.33 -4.00 14.27
CA THR A 159 19.23 -5.43 13.93
C THR A 159 20.06 -5.79 12.70
N ASP A 160 20.96 -4.91 12.24
CA ASP A 160 21.79 -5.04 11.03
C ASP A 160 21.02 -5.10 9.71
N HIS A 161 19.76 -4.70 9.69
CA HIS A 161 19.09 -4.44 8.42
C HIS A 161 19.79 -3.26 7.73
N ARG A 162 20.18 -3.45 6.48
CA ARG A 162 20.84 -2.43 5.65
C ARG A 162 20.02 -2.22 4.39
N ARG A 163 19.79 -0.96 4.07
CA ARG A 163 19.06 -0.59 2.87
C ARG A 163 19.71 0.57 2.15
N ILE A 164 19.96 0.41 0.87
CA ILE A 164 20.30 1.49 -0.04
C ILE A 164 19.19 1.55 -1.07
N LYS A 165 18.64 2.72 -1.30
CA LYS A 165 17.61 2.92 -2.33
C LYS A 165 17.87 4.21 -3.10
N LEU A 166 17.96 4.08 -4.41
CA LEU A 166 18.02 5.17 -5.37
C LEU A 166 16.70 5.23 -6.14
N THR A 167 16.17 6.42 -6.34
CA THR A 167 14.99 6.65 -7.19
C THR A 167 15.23 7.85 -8.06
N GLU A 168 14.91 7.76 -9.33
CA GLU A 168 14.81 8.86 -10.25
C GLU A 168 13.44 8.81 -10.92
N SER A 169 12.75 9.94 -10.98
CA SER A 169 11.46 10.04 -11.66
C SER A 169 11.48 11.30 -12.51
N ILE A 170 11.12 11.18 -13.77
CA ILE A 170 11.03 12.28 -14.72
C ILE A 170 9.59 12.33 -15.22
N ALA A 171 8.99 13.52 -15.21
CA ALA A 171 7.63 13.75 -15.69
C ALA A 171 6.58 12.83 -15.02
N ASP A 172 6.75 12.50 -13.73
CA ASP A 172 5.91 11.52 -13.01
C ASP A 172 4.45 11.98 -12.80
N ARG A 173 4.16 13.25 -13.10
CA ARG A 173 2.82 13.85 -13.08
C ARG A 173 2.30 14.22 -14.46
N GLN A 174 3.08 13.96 -15.50
CA GLN A 174 2.67 14.10 -16.89
C GLN A 174 1.93 12.83 -17.34
N PRO A 175 1.16 12.88 -18.44
CA PRO A 175 0.51 11.68 -18.98
C PRO A 175 1.47 10.54 -19.28
N ILE A 176 2.72 10.85 -19.62
CA ILE A 176 3.80 9.88 -19.84
C ILE A 176 5.00 10.34 -19.01
N GLY A 177 5.51 9.45 -18.20
CA GLY A 177 6.68 9.67 -17.37
C GLY A 177 7.63 8.48 -17.37
N PHE A 178 8.76 8.66 -16.70
CA PHE A 178 9.77 7.62 -16.57
C PHE A 178 10.23 7.52 -15.11
N ARG A 179 10.52 6.30 -14.63
CA ARG A 179 11.07 6.08 -13.29
C ARG A 179 12.14 5.02 -13.30
N LEU A 180 13.23 5.29 -12.60
CA LEU A 180 14.28 4.33 -12.27
C LEU A 180 14.28 4.07 -10.76
N ILE A 181 14.46 2.82 -10.39
CA ILE A 181 14.62 2.40 -9.00
C ILE A 181 15.79 1.44 -8.94
N GLY A 182 16.78 1.75 -8.10
CA GLY A 182 17.82 0.82 -7.69
C GLY A 182 17.71 0.58 -6.19
N SER A 183 17.78 -0.67 -5.74
CA SER A 183 17.80 -0.98 -4.31
C SER A 183 18.68 -2.17 -3.97
N TYR A 184 19.28 -2.08 -2.79
CA TYR A 184 19.95 -3.16 -2.09
C TYR A 184 19.38 -3.26 -0.69
N ASP A 185 18.89 -4.43 -0.33
CA ASP A 185 18.34 -4.75 0.98
C ASP A 185 19.05 -5.96 1.57
N LEU A 186 19.68 -5.81 2.74
CA LEU A 186 20.19 -6.89 3.54
C LEU A 186 19.29 -7.07 4.77
N LYS A 187 18.60 -8.18 4.85
CA LYS A 187 17.64 -8.54 5.91
C LYS A 187 18.16 -9.73 6.68
N PRO A 188 18.80 -9.54 7.84
CA PRO A 188 19.60 -10.59 8.51
C PRO A 188 18.76 -11.68 9.15
N ASN A 189 17.52 -11.41 9.52
CA ASN A 189 16.71 -12.29 10.37
C ASN A 189 15.30 -12.44 9.80
N ARG A 190 15.19 -13.02 8.60
CA ARG A 190 13.90 -13.38 8.01
C ARG A 190 13.37 -14.66 8.60
N ARG A 191 12.07 -14.67 8.92
CA ARG A 191 11.39 -15.85 9.46
C ARG A 191 10.98 -16.80 8.35
N PHE A 192 11.03 -18.09 8.66
CA PHE A 192 10.46 -19.16 7.86
C PHE A 192 9.90 -20.24 8.77
N PHE A 193 8.75 -20.80 8.43
CA PHE A 193 8.02 -21.78 9.23
C PHE A 193 7.70 -23.06 8.42
N GLY A 194 8.24 -23.18 7.20
CA GLY A 194 7.88 -24.20 6.23
C GLY A 194 6.92 -23.69 5.16
N ILE A 195 6.48 -24.60 4.30
CA ILE A 195 5.59 -24.33 3.15
C ILE A 195 4.20 -24.88 3.45
N GLY A 196 3.15 -24.13 3.18
CA GLY A 196 1.75 -24.49 3.39
C GLY A 196 1.08 -23.83 4.59
N ASN A 197 -0.20 -24.13 4.79
CA ASN A 197 -1.01 -23.62 5.90
C ASN A 197 -0.78 -24.35 7.24
N ASP A 198 -0.40 -25.63 7.18
CA ASP A 198 -0.43 -26.55 8.32
C ASP A 198 0.92 -26.69 9.01
N THR A 199 1.90 -25.82 8.70
CA THR A 199 3.20 -25.81 9.36
C THR A 199 3.06 -25.38 10.82
N PRO A 200 3.67 -26.08 11.80
CA PRO A 200 3.56 -25.70 13.21
C PRO A 200 4.39 -24.44 13.52
N GLU A 201 3.92 -23.62 14.46
CA GLU A 201 4.65 -22.41 14.90
C GLU A 201 6.01 -22.75 15.50
N SER A 202 6.16 -23.94 16.09
CA SER A 202 7.42 -24.44 16.65
C SER A 202 8.53 -24.62 15.62
N GLN A 203 8.20 -24.72 14.33
CA GLN A 203 9.18 -24.74 13.23
C GLN A 203 9.69 -23.35 12.83
N ARG A 204 9.46 -22.34 13.65
CA ARG A 204 10.01 -21.01 13.41
C ARG A 204 11.53 -21.06 13.32
N SER A 205 12.04 -20.58 12.21
CA SER A 205 13.47 -20.52 11.93
C SER A 205 13.85 -19.20 11.28
N TYR A 206 15.14 -18.92 11.21
CA TYR A 206 15.64 -17.63 10.71
C TYR A 206 16.71 -17.82 9.64
N PHE A 207 16.66 -16.95 8.64
CA PHE A 207 17.66 -16.88 7.56
C PHE A 207 17.94 -15.42 7.19
N ARG A 208 19.07 -15.19 6.53
CA ARG A 208 19.45 -13.92 5.95
C ARG A 208 19.03 -13.86 4.49
N LEU A 209 18.43 -12.75 4.09
CA LEU A 209 18.07 -12.47 2.70
C LEU A 209 18.80 -11.20 2.22
N GLU A 210 19.54 -11.32 1.15
CA GLU A 210 20.09 -10.20 0.38
C GLU A 210 19.26 -10.05 -0.89
N ASP A 211 18.81 -8.84 -1.19
CA ASP A 211 17.92 -8.51 -2.30
C ASP A 211 18.49 -7.30 -3.05
N ILE A 212 18.79 -7.48 -4.33
CA ILE A 212 19.22 -6.45 -5.26
C ILE A 212 18.14 -6.31 -6.32
N ASN A 213 17.67 -5.08 -6.54
CA ASN A 213 16.71 -4.79 -7.59
C ASN A 213 17.11 -3.53 -8.35
N ALA A 214 17.09 -3.60 -9.67
CA ALA A 214 17.23 -2.46 -10.57
C ALA A 214 16.08 -2.48 -11.59
N GLU A 215 15.22 -1.47 -11.57
CA GLU A 215 13.99 -1.41 -12.36
C GLU A 215 13.87 -0.07 -13.08
N GLY A 216 13.58 -0.12 -14.38
CA GLY A 216 13.09 0.99 -15.18
C GLY A 216 11.60 0.85 -15.43
N SER A 217 10.87 1.96 -15.42
CA SER A 217 9.42 1.97 -15.67
C SER A 217 9.01 3.11 -16.58
N LEU A 218 8.17 2.82 -17.56
CA LEU A 218 7.39 3.81 -18.29
C LEU A 218 6.04 3.99 -17.59
N LEU A 219 5.68 5.23 -17.28
CA LEU A 219 4.50 5.60 -16.53
C LEU A 219 3.47 6.19 -17.49
N PHE A 220 2.23 5.70 -17.42
CA PHE A 220 1.10 6.21 -18.19
C PHE A 220 -0.02 6.61 -17.21
N GLY A 221 -0.32 7.90 -17.13
CA GLY A 221 -1.28 8.50 -16.20
C GLY A 221 -0.65 9.57 -15.32
N SER A 222 -1.43 10.60 -15.02
CA SER A 222 -0.98 11.80 -14.32
C SER A 222 -0.99 11.68 -12.79
N SER A 223 -1.52 10.60 -12.25
CA SER A 223 -1.61 10.36 -10.80
C SER A 223 -1.09 8.97 -10.45
N PRO A 224 -0.31 8.83 -9.35
CA PRO A 224 0.11 7.51 -8.84
C PRO A 224 -1.04 6.56 -8.53
N LEU A 225 -2.25 7.08 -8.27
CA LEU A 225 -3.45 6.30 -8.00
C LEU A 225 -4.31 6.02 -9.25
N GLN A 226 -3.90 6.53 -10.41
CA GLN A 226 -4.52 6.29 -11.72
C GLN A 226 -3.43 6.17 -12.76
N GLN A 227 -2.67 5.07 -12.69
CA GLN A 227 -1.46 4.91 -13.47
C GLN A 227 -1.26 3.46 -13.90
N VAL A 228 -0.85 3.29 -15.15
CA VAL A 228 -0.26 2.04 -15.64
C VAL A 228 1.24 2.22 -15.78
N ARG A 229 2.00 1.22 -15.39
CA ARG A 229 3.45 1.21 -15.52
C ARG A 229 3.87 -0.04 -16.28
N LEU A 230 4.66 0.13 -17.32
CA LEU A 230 5.42 -0.94 -17.93
C LEU A 230 6.78 -0.99 -17.25
N VAL A 231 7.16 -2.13 -16.76
CA VAL A 231 8.37 -2.31 -15.97
C VAL A 231 9.33 -3.28 -16.66
N GLY A 232 10.63 -3.02 -16.52
CA GLY A 232 11.69 -3.90 -16.95
C GLY A 232 12.90 -3.72 -16.03
N GLY A 233 13.65 -4.79 -15.77
CA GLY A 233 14.78 -4.67 -14.87
C GLY A 233 15.47 -5.98 -14.54
N TYR A 234 16.30 -5.89 -13.52
CA TYR A 234 17.11 -6.99 -13.00
C TYR A 234 16.80 -7.19 -11.52
N SER A 235 16.73 -8.43 -11.10
CA SER A 235 16.55 -8.83 -9.70
C SER A 235 17.54 -9.94 -9.34
N ALA A 236 18.15 -9.83 -8.16
CA ALA A 236 18.96 -10.92 -7.61
C ALA A 236 18.64 -11.09 -6.13
N MET A 237 18.45 -12.33 -5.72
CA MET A 237 18.23 -12.69 -4.32
C MET A 237 19.19 -13.78 -3.87
N THR A 238 19.66 -13.65 -2.62
CA THR A 238 20.55 -14.63 -2.00
C THR A 238 20.06 -14.95 -0.59
N ALA A 239 19.78 -16.23 -0.32
CA ALA A 239 19.40 -16.69 1.00
C ALA A 239 20.55 -17.46 1.65
N LYS A 240 20.98 -17.01 2.84
CA LYS A 240 22.08 -17.61 3.62
C LYS A 240 21.70 -17.77 5.09
N SER A 241 22.59 -18.36 5.88
CA SER A 241 22.42 -18.42 7.34
C SER A 241 22.24 -17.04 7.95
N GLY A 242 21.29 -16.90 8.86
CA GLY A 242 21.12 -15.72 9.71
C GLY A 242 22.26 -15.61 10.73
N TRP A 243 22.32 -14.50 11.48
CA TRP A 243 23.40 -14.33 12.48
C TRP A 243 22.98 -13.74 13.82
N LYS A 244 21.72 -13.37 14.00
CA LYS A 244 21.26 -12.70 15.24
C LYS A 244 19.98 -13.28 15.83
N ALA A 245 19.42 -14.32 15.23
CA ALA A 245 18.21 -14.94 15.73
C ALA A 245 18.29 -16.47 15.55
N GLU A 246 17.80 -17.20 16.51
CA GLU A 246 17.81 -18.65 16.58
C GLU A 246 16.37 -19.18 16.75
N PRO A 247 16.09 -20.42 16.33
CA PRO A 247 17.00 -21.33 15.63
C PRO A 247 17.26 -20.92 14.18
N LEU A 248 18.43 -21.28 13.65
CA LEU A 248 18.75 -21.09 12.24
C LEU A 248 17.91 -22.02 11.36
N LEU A 249 17.70 -21.63 10.10
CA LEU A 249 16.88 -22.41 9.18
C LEU A 249 17.37 -23.87 9.04
N THR A 250 18.67 -24.08 8.98
CA THR A 250 19.28 -25.42 8.86
C THR A 250 19.24 -26.25 10.14
N GLU A 251 18.91 -25.67 11.27
CA GLU A 251 18.69 -26.40 12.52
C GLU A 251 17.30 -26.99 12.61
N VAL A 252 16.33 -26.41 11.87
CA VAL A 252 14.93 -26.83 11.89
C VAL A 252 14.57 -27.65 10.64
N PHE A 253 15.13 -27.28 9.48
CA PHE A 253 14.84 -27.90 8.20
C PHE A 253 16.12 -28.47 7.58
N PRO A 254 16.14 -29.77 7.16
CA PRO A 254 17.20 -30.29 6.33
C PRO A 254 17.41 -29.42 5.09
N ARG A 255 18.65 -29.15 4.74
CA ARG A 255 19.01 -28.24 3.65
C ARG A 255 18.35 -28.63 2.32
N GLU A 256 18.22 -29.92 2.10
CA GLU A 256 17.66 -30.54 0.89
C GLU A 256 16.13 -30.30 0.76
N THR A 257 15.47 -29.99 1.87
CA THR A 257 14.01 -29.74 1.91
C THR A 257 13.65 -28.26 1.71
N VAL A 258 14.64 -27.37 1.58
CA VAL A 258 14.43 -25.92 1.43
C VAL A 258 15.08 -25.46 0.11
N PRO A 259 14.32 -25.46 -0.99
CA PRO A 259 14.83 -25.12 -2.30
C PRO A 259 15.48 -23.73 -2.34
N GLY A 260 16.66 -23.62 -2.93
CA GLY A 260 17.39 -22.37 -3.09
C GLY A 260 18.14 -21.86 -1.86
N TYR A 261 18.13 -22.58 -0.72
CA TYR A 261 18.90 -22.18 0.45
C TYR A 261 20.42 -22.31 0.24
N GLY A 262 21.15 -21.26 0.58
CA GLY A 262 22.61 -21.16 0.35
C GLY A 262 22.97 -20.76 -1.08
N GLY A 263 22.00 -20.65 -1.96
CA GLY A 263 22.14 -20.20 -3.34
C GLY A 263 21.76 -18.73 -3.56
N SER A 264 21.97 -18.29 -4.77
CA SER A 264 21.51 -16.99 -5.27
C SER A 264 20.79 -17.17 -6.60
N THR A 265 19.74 -16.39 -6.84
CA THR A 265 19.06 -16.30 -8.13
C THR A 265 19.33 -14.95 -8.77
N HIS A 266 19.43 -14.94 -10.11
CA HIS A 266 19.63 -13.74 -10.92
C HIS A 266 18.64 -13.79 -12.06
N GLU A 267 17.69 -12.83 -12.10
CA GLU A 267 16.64 -12.84 -13.10
C GLU A 267 16.51 -11.48 -13.77
N LEU A 268 16.18 -11.49 -15.05
CA LEU A 268 15.56 -10.37 -15.74
C LEU A 268 14.07 -10.36 -15.42
N GLN A 269 13.53 -9.19 -15.11
CA GLN A 269 12.11 -9.02 -14.86
C GLN A 269 11.50 -8.05 -15.86
N TYR A 270 10.28 -8.33 -16.30
CA TYR A 270 9.49 -7.44 -17.11
C TYR A 270 7.99 -7.65 -16.86
N GLY A 271 7.18 -6.61 -17.08
CA GLY A 271 5.76 -6.73 -16.83
C GLY A 271 5.02 -5.40 -16.83
N ALA A 272 3.86 -5.43 -16.20
CA ALA A 272 3.01 -4.27 -16.06
C ALA A 272 2.43 -4.20 -14.63
N THR A 273 2.25 -2.97 -14.15
CA THR A 273 1.50 -2.70 -12.93
C THR A 273 0.43 -1.66 -13.23
N GLY A 274 -0.73 -1.79 -12.58
CA GLY A 274 -1.83 -0.85 -12.70
C GLY A 274 -2.36 -0.47 -11.32
N ASP A 275 -2.57 0.82 -11.12
CA ASP A 275 -3.27 1.37 -9.97
C ASP A 275 -4.47 2.18 -10.48
N PHE A 276 -5.65 1.89 -9.97
CA PHE A 276 -6.88 2.59 -10.30
C PHE A 276 -7.67 2.86 -9.02
N ALA A 277 -7.72 4.11 -8.60
CA ALA A 277 -8.44 4.51 -7.39
C ALA A 277 -9.47 5.59 -7.70
N MET A 278 -10.70 5.35 -7.30
CA MET A 278 -11.78 6.33 -7.20
C MET A 278 -12.17 6.42 -5.73
N ILE A 279 -11.40 7.15 -4.94
CA ILE A 279 -11.54 7.33 -3.50
C ILE A 279 -11.59 8.80 -3.14
N ASN A 280 -12.33 9.12 -2.09
CA ASN A 280 -12.51 10.50 -1.65
C ASN A 280 -11.31 11.08 -0.88
N ASN A 281 -10.42 10.24 -0.35
CA ASN A 281 -9.22 10.65 0.38
C ASN A 281 -8.12 9.60 0.23
N ASP A 282 -6.91 10.03 -0.12
CA ASP A 282 -5.78 9.15 -0.41
C ASP A 282 -5.16 8.52 0.85
N VAL A 283 -5.39 9.11 2.02
CA VAL A 283 -4.77 8.71 3.30
C VAL A 283 -5.74 7.91 4.16
N VAL A 284 -6.96 8.41 4.34
CA VAL A 284 -8.02 7.76 5.13
C VAL A 284 -9.29 7.72 4.29
N PRO A 285 -9.39 6.83 3.29
CA PRO A 285 -10.56 6.75 2.44
C PRO A 285 -11.78 6.26 3.23
N SER A 286 -12.91 6.96 3.03
CA SER A 286 -14.20 6.61 3.61
C SER A 286 -15.23 6.21 2.55
N LEU A 287 -14.99 6.56 1.28
CA LEU A 287 -15.85 6.24 0.16
C LEU A 287 -15.02 5.92 -1.09
N GLY A 288 -15.40 4.88 -1.81
CA GLY A 288 -14.85 4.57 -3.12
C GLY A 288 -14.18 3.20 -3.22
N VAL A 289 -13.45 3.01 -4.30
CA VAL A 289 -12.76 1.77 -4.62
C VAL A 289 -11.33 2.04 -5.06
N HIS A 290 -10.43 1.09 -4.77
CA HIS A 290 -9.06 1.08 -5.25
C HIS A 290 -8.72 -0.33 -5.74
N LEU A 291 -8.29 -0.43 -7.00
CA LEU A 291 -7.82 -1.66 -7.63
C LEU A 291 -6.34 -1.53 -7.93
N ARG A 292 -5.57 -2.56 -7.59
CA ARG A 292 -4.15 -2.67 -7.91
C ARG A 292 -3.87 -4.02 -8.55
N THR A 293 -3.10 -4.00 -9.62
CA THR A 293 -2.68 -5.20 -10.34
C THR A 293 -1.19 -5.13 -10.61
N GLU A 294 -0.48 -6.21 -10.36
CA GLU A 294 0.91 -6.39 -10.79
C GLU A 294 1.02 -7.73 -11.53
N LEU A 295 1.59 -7.70 -12.70
CA LEU A 295 1.87 -8.88 -13.50
C LEU A 295 3.33 -8.78 -13.95
N ARG A 296 4.15 -9.73 -13.54
CA ARG A 296 5.58 -9.78 -13.89
C ARG A 296 5.96 -11.16 -14.36
N GLN A 297 6.87 -11.21 -15.31
CA GLN A 297 7.60 -12.40 -15.67
C GLN A 297 9.06 -12.22 -15.26
N PHE A 298 9.61 -13.25 -14.69
CA PHE A 298 11.02 -13.35 -14.32
C PHE A 298 11.65 -14.43 -15.20
N GLN A 299 12.79 -14.10 -15.78
CA GLN A 299 13.58 -14.99 -16.61
C GLN A 299 14.95 -15.18 -15.97
N GLY A 300 15.28 -16.41 -15.62
CA GLY A 300 16.57 -16.78 -15.05
C GLY A 300 17.72 -16.48 -16.03
N ILE A 301 18.81 -15.95 -15.51
CA ILE A 301 20.01 -15.66 -16.31
C ILE A 301 20.90 -16.91 -16.41
N ARG A 302 20.91 -17.74 -15.38
CA ARG A 302 21.65 -19.00 -15.33
C ARG A 302 20.70 -20.18 -15.43
N GLU A 303 21.16 -21.32 -15.89
CA GLU A 303 20.35 -22.56 -15.94
C GLU A 303 19.78 -22.97 -14.59
N SER A 304 20.45 -22.61 -13.49
CA SER A 304 20.00 -22.88 -12.12
C SER A 304 18.97 -21.88 -11.61
N ASP A 305 18.72 -20.79 -12.33
CA ASP A 305 17.78 -19.76 -11.92
C ASP A 305 16.38 -20.07 -12.46
N PRO A 306 15.30 -19.83 -11.69
CA PRO A 306 13.94 -20.15 -12.12
C PRO A 306 13.38 -19.14 -13.11
N ASP A 307 12.63 -19.65 -14.09
CA ASP A 307 11.71 -18.85 -14.91
C ASP A 307 10.30 -18.94 -14.32
N PHE A 308 9.67 -17.81 -14.05
CA PHE A 308 8.36 -17.82 -13.44
C PHE A 308 7.55 -16.56 -13.73
N ASN A 309 6.23 -16.69 -13.63
CA ASN A 309 5.31 -15.57 -13.59
C ASN A 309 4.96 -15.25 -12.14
N GLN A 310 4.85 -13.95 -11.84
CA GLN A 310 4.39 -13.43 -10.55
C GLN A 310 3.22 -12.49 -10.76
N TRP A 311 2.24 -12.54 -9.87
CA TRP A 311 1.10 -11.62 -9.89
C TRP A 311 0.68 -11.17 -8.51
N LEU A 312 0.05 -10.00 -8.48
CA LEU A 312 -0.71 -9.47 -7.36
C LEU A 312 -1.98 -8.82 -7.92
N PHE A 313 -3.11 -9.24 -7.43
CA PHE A 313 -4.40 -8.57 -7.61
C PHE A 313 -4.92 -8.13 -6.26
N GLU A 314 -5.26 -6.87 -6.13
CA GLU A 314 -5.77 -6.31 -4.89
C GLU A 314 -6.95 -5.38 -5.19
N GLY A 315 -8.05 -5.60 -4.47
CA GLY A 315 -9.22 -4.71 -4.47
C GLY A 315 -9.50 -4.22 -3.06
N ARG A 316 -9.81 -2.93 -2.94
CA ARG A 316 -10.24 -2.28 -1.70
C ARG A 316 -11.51 -1.50 -1.95
N GLY A 317 -12.46 -1.60 -1.04
CA GLY A 317 -13.71 -0.86 -1.10
C GLY A 317 -14.01 -0.19 0.22
N TYR A 318 -14.62 1.00 0.16
CA TYR A 318 -14.94 1.81 1.31
C TYR A 318 -16.37 2.32 1.17
N VAL A 319 -17.19 2.10 2.20
CA VAL A 319 -18.59 2.51 2.20
C VAL A 319 -18.91 3.15 3.55
N PRO A 320 -19.34 4.42 3.60
CA PRO A 320 -19.85 5.03 4.81
C PRO A 320 -21.18 4.38 5.19
N VAL A 321 -21.37 4.06 6.48
CA VAL A 321 -22.55 3.38 6.98
C VAL A 321 -23.09 4.10 8.22
N PHE A 322 -24.42 4.25 8.30
CA PHE A 322 -25.17 4.89 9.39
C PHE A 322 -24.86 6.38 9.60
N ALA A 323 -23.62 6.80 9.50
CA ALA A 323 -23.16 8.18 9.63
C ALA A 323 -21.87 8.36 8.80
N PRO A 324 -21.55 9.56 8.31
CA PRO A 324 -20.34 9.82 7.51
C PRO A 324 -19.02 9.42 8.21
N ARG A 325 -19.04 9.34 9.54
CA ARG A 325 -17.90 9.01 10.40
C ARG A 325 -17.70 7.52 10.65
N ARG A 326 -18.51 6.67 10.03
CA ARG A 326 -18.46 5.21 10.17
C ARG A 326 -18.28 4.59 8.81
N VAL A 327 -17.26 3.79 8.65
CA VAL A 327 -16.89 3.21 7.37
C VAL A 327 -16.74 1.71 7.48
N ILE A 328 -17.39 0.97 6.60
CA ILE A 328 -17.02 -0.42 6.32
C ILE A 328 -15.96 -0.37 5.21
N ALA A 329 -14.78 -0.91 5.51
CA ALA A 329 -13.72 -1.08 4.55
C ALA A 329 -13.47 -2.58 4.32
N VAL A 330 -13.42 -2.99 3.06
CA VAL A 330 -13.14 -4.37 2.67
C VAL A 330 -11.92 -4.41 1.77
N ARG A 331 -11.14 -5.48 1.89
CA ARG A 331 -9.97 -5.74 1.07
C ARG A 331 -9.95 -7.21 0.67
N ALA A 332 -9.68 -7.46 -0.61
CA ALA A 332 -9.35 -8.77 -1.14
C ALA A 332 -8.00 -8.68 -1.86
N ALA A 333 -7.09 -9.60 -1.59
CA ALA A 333 -5.83 -9.69 -2.29
C ALA A 333 -5.52 -11.14 -2.65
N TRP A 334 -4.99 -11.35 -3.85
CA TRP A 334 -4.49 -12.62 -4.33
C TRP A 334 -3.15 -12.41 -5.00
N ALA A 335 -2.13 -13.03 -4.45
CA ALA A 335 -0.76 -12.97 -4.96
C ALA A 335 -0.25 -14.38 -5.23
N GLY A 336 0.67 -14.50 -6.17
CA GLY A 336 1.26 -15.80 -6.42
C GLY A 336 2.43 -15.77 -7.37
N VAL A 337 3.09 -16.93 -7.42
CA VAL A 337 4.15 -17.26 -8.37
C VAL A 337 3.79 -18.58 -9.06
N LYS A 338 4.18 -18.71 -10.31
CA LYS A 338 4.01 -19.94 -11.09
C LYS A 338 5.27 -20.19 -11.92
N PRO A 339 6.03 -21.25 -11.59
CA PRO A 339 7.14 -21.68 -12.42
C PRO A 339 6.69 -21.98 -13.85
N LEU A 340 7.51 -21.66 -14.83
CA LEU A 340 7.30 -22.02 -16.23
C LEU A 340 7.77 -23.47 -16.47
N ALA A 341 7.28 -24.09 -17.54
CA ALA A 341 7.64 -25.47 -17.89
C ALA A 341 9.14 -25.56 -18.19
N GLY A 342 9.80 -26.53 -17.59
CA GLY A 342 11.24 -26.71 -17.73
C GLY A 342 12.12 -25.78 -16.88
N SER A 343 11.50 -24.93 -16.05
CA SER A 343 12.21 -24.05 -15.12
C SER A 343 12.93 -24.85 -14.03
N ALA A 344 13.99 -24.26 -13.50
CA ALA A 344 14.60 -24.73 -12.25
C ALA A 344 13.61 -24.65 -11.09
N GLU A 345 13.93 -25.35 -9.99
CA GLU A 345 13.09 -25.40 -8.80
C GLU A 345 12.92 -24.01 -8.17
N MET A 346 11.67 -23.66 -7.79
CA MET A 346 11.35 -22.36 -7.21
C MET A 346 11.95 -22.21 -5.81
N PRO A 347 12.83 -21.23 -5.57
CA PRO A 347 13.37 -20.98 -4.26
C PRO A 347 12.30 -20.55 -3.25
N PHE A 348 12.40 -21.05 -2.01
CA PHE A 348 11.42 -20.76 -0.95
C PHE A 348 11.21 -19.26 -0.66
N TYR A 349 12.24 -18.43 -0.88
CA TYR A 349 12.17 -17.00 -0.63
C TYR A 349 11.45 -16.22 -1.76
N ARG A 350 11.17 -16.87 -2.91
CA ARG A 350 10.35 -16.33 -4.00
C ARG A 350 8.87 -16.65 -3.83
N LEU A 351 8.49 -17.58 -2.97
CA LEU A 351 7.10 -17.95 -2.72
C LEU A 351 6.28 -16.78 -2.20
N ALA A 352 4.98 -16.80 -2.48
CA ALA A 352 4.04 -15.83 -1.90
C ALA A 352 3.97 -16.02 -0.37
N HIS A 353 3.96 -14.93 0.38
CA HIS A 353 3.95 -14.96 1.84
C HIS A 353 3.29 -13.72 2.45
N ASN A 354 2.83 -13.86 3.69
CA ASN A 354 2.13 -12.79 4.42
C ASN A 354 3.11 -11.74 4.98
N GLU A 355 3.57 -10.83 4.12
CA GLU A 355 4.44 -9.71 4.49
C GLU A 355 4.13 -8.43 3.70
N GLY A 356 4.55 -7.27 4.20
CA GLY A 356 4.37 -5.99 3.52
C GLY A 356 2.91 -5.69 3.22
N ALA A 357 2.57 -5.50 1.96
CA ALA A 357 1.20 -5.28 1.52
C ALA A 357 0.28 -6.47 1.84
N LEU A 358 0.79 -7.70 1.86
CA LEU A 358 0.04 -8.92 2.13
C LEU A 358 0.09 -9.35 3.60
N ALA A 359 0.54 -8.49 4.50
CA ALA A 359 0.62 -8.84 5.90
C ALA A 359 -0.74 -9.07 6.54
N PHE A 360 -0.79 -10.00 7.49
CA PHE A 360 -1.96 -10.53 8.16
C PHE A 360 -1.84 -10.24 9.67
N ALA A 361 -2.85 -9.59 10.28
CA ALA A 361 -2.68 -8.96 11.58
C ALA A 361 -2.53 -9.95 12.74
N GLY A 362 -3.23 -11.08 12.70
CA GLY A 362 -3.24 -12.06 13.78
C GLY A 362 -2.07 -13.05 13.80
N TYR A 363 -1.05 -12.85 12.98
CA TYR A 363 0.06 -13.79 12.84
C TYR A 363 1.37 -13.09 12.56
N SER A 364 2.46 -13.78 12.86
CA SER A 364 3.80 -13.31 12.55
C SER A 364 3.99 -13.04 11.07
N SER A 365 4.78 -12.01 10.74
CA SER A 365 5.21 -11.77 9.35
C SER A 365 5.93 -13.00 8.80
N ARG A 366 5.62 -13.38 7.55
CA ARG A 366 6.15 -14.57 6.86
C ARG A 366 5.78 -15.89 7.52
N ARG A 367 4.64 -15.93 8.21
CA ARG A 367 4.15 -17.17 8.86
C ARG A 367 3.71 -18.22 7.85
N PHE A 368 3.13 -17.81 6.74
CA PHE A 368 2.59 -18.67 5.70
C PHE A 368 3.32 -18.41 4.38
N HIS A 369 3.77 -19.50 3.73
CA HIS A 369 4.46 -19.47 2.44
C HIS A 369 3.91 -20.57 1.54
N ASP A 370 3.58 -20.24 0.29
CA ASP A 370 3.31 -21.21 -0.76
C ASP A 370 3.40 -20.49 -2.12
N ASN A 371 3.12 -21.20 -3.21
CA ASN A 371 3.08 -20.59 -4.53
C ASN A 371 2.05 -19.48 -4.64
N GLN A 372 0.96 -19.57 -3.89
CA GLN A 372 -0.12 -18.58 -3.91
C GLN A 372 -0.61 -18.25 -2.50
N LEU A 373 -1.10 -17.03 -2.34
CA LEU A 373 -1.65 -16.52 -1.09
C LEU A 373 -2.90 -15.68 -1.41
N ALA A 374 -3.99 -15.94 -0.70
CA ALA A 374 -5.20 -15.14 -0.75
C ALA A 374 -5.49 -14.55 0.63
N ILE A 375 -5.90 -13.28 0.67
CA ILE A 375 -6.28 -12.56 1.89
C ILE A 375 -7.62 -11.87 1.66
N LEU A 376 -8.53 -12.02 2.61
CA LEU A 376 -9.74 -11.22 2.74
C LEU A 376 -9.71 -10.50 4.08
N ARG A 377 -10.06 -9.23 4.09
CA ARG A 377 -10.11 -8.41 5.29
C ARG A 377 -11.35 -7.53 5.28
N ALA A 378 -12.03 -7.44 6.40
CA ALA A 378 -13.08 -6.48 6.67
C ALA A 378 -12.72 -5.64 7.89
N GLU A 379 -12.95 -4.34 7.81
CA GLU A 379 -12.80 -3.40 8.92
C GLU A 379 -14.09 -2.61 9.09
N TYR A 380 -14.51 -2.44 10.31
CA TYR A 380 -15.45 -1.42 10.72
C TYR A 380 -14.65 -0.32 11.38
N ARG A 381 -14.64 0.86 10.77
CA ARG A 381 -13.92 2.04 11.25
C ARG A 381 -14.89 3.02 11.83
N TRP A 382 -14.55 3.55 12.99
CA TRP A 382 -15.30 4.59 13.67
C TRP A 382 -14.37 5.76 13.95
N GLU A 383 -14.61 6.90 13.31
CA GLU A 383 -13.88 8.13 13.57
C GLU A 383 -14.21 8.64 14.97
N LEU A 384 -13.21 8.59 15.86
CA LEU A 384 -13.31 9.05 17.24
C LEU A 384 -13.05 10.55 17.35
N TRP A 385 -12.17 11.03 16.46
CA TRP A 385 -11.70 12.40 16.56
C TRP A 385 -11.08 12.85 15.24
N GLU A 386 -11.45 14.09 14.84
CA GLU A 386 -10.86 14.81 13.73
C GLU A 386 -10.53 16.22 14.19
N ARG A 387 -9.34 16.70 13.87
CA ARG A 387 -8.93 18.07 14.13
C ARG A 387 -7.87 18.53 13.15
N ARG A 388 -8.21 19.50 12.31
CA ARG A 388 -7.33 20.07 11.29
C ARG A 388 -6.75 18.98 10.36
N GLU A 389 -5.50 18.60 10.62
CA GLU A 389 -4.73 17.67 9.80
C GLU A 389 -4.64 16.26 10.39
N TRP A 390 -5.37 15.98 11.49
CA TRP A 390 -5.29 14.73 12.22
C TRP A 390 -6.64 14.06 12.30
N THR A 391 -6.66 12.77 12.00
CA THR A 391 -7.83 11.92 12.23
C THR A 391 -7.43 10.74 13.09
N LEU A 392 -8.31 10.30 13.99
CA LEU A 392 -8.14 9.09 14.79
C LEU A 392 -9.38 8.23 14.67
N ASP A 393 -9.21 7.04 14.11
CA ASP A 393 -10.27 6.04 14.01
C ASP A 393 -10.01 4.87 14.96
N ALA A 394 -11.04 4.38 15.64
CA ALA A 394 -11.06 3.04 16.19
C ALA A 394 -11.52 2.05 15.12
N VAL A 395 -10.97 0.86 15.16
CA VAL A 395 -11.24 -0.17 14.16
C VAL A 395 -11.54 -1.50 14.82
N ALA A 396 -12.62 -2.17 14.41
CA ALA A 396 -12.79 -3.60 14.59
C ALA A 396 -12.42 -4.28 13.26
N LEU A 397 -11.70 -5.40 13.31
CA LEU A 397 -11.21 -6.09 12.14
C LEU A 397 -11.46 -7.59 12.18
N TYR A 398 -11.67 -8.15 11.00
CA TYR A 398 -11.72 -9.58 10.76
C TYR A 398 -10.95 -9.91 9.48
N GLU A 399 -10.10 -10.92 9.53
CA GLU A 399 -9.26 -11.32 8.41
C GLU A 399 -9.31 -12.82 8.18
N LEU A 400 -9.21 -13.21 6.91
CA LEU A 400 -9.04 -14.58 6.44
C LEU A 400 -7.81 -14.66 5.53
N THR A 401 -7.02 -15.72 5.64
CA THR A 401 -5.94 -16.02 4.70
C THR A 401 -5.84 -17.50 4.46
N GLU A 402 -5.41 -17.86 3.26
CA GLU A 402 -5.03 -19.21 2.89
C GLU A 402 -3.86 -19.14 1.91
N VAL A 403 -2.90 -20.07 2.03
CA VAL A 403 -1.87 -20.28 1.01
C VAL A 403 -2.13 -21.62 0.31
N ALA A 404 -1.77 -21.72 -0.96
CA ALA A 404 -2.02 -22.89 -1.77
C ALA A 404 -0.93 -23.10 -2.84
N PRO A 405 -0.64 -24.36 -3.24
CA PRO A 405 0.32 -24.63 -4.31
C PRO A 405 -0.20 -24.22 -5.69
N PHE A 406 -1.52 -24.18 -5.90
CA PHE A 406 -2.17 -23.76 -7.15
C PHE A 406 -3.60 -23.25 -6.88
N SER A 407 -4.18 -22.50 -7.81
CA SER A 407 -5.46 -21.80 -7.60
C SER A 407 -6.65 -22.71 -7.29
N SER A 408 -6.70 -23.92 -7.84
CA SER A 408 -7.78 -24.87 -7.55
C SER A 408 -7.62 -25.59 -6.20
N ALA A 409 -6.52 -25.38 -5.49
CA ALA A 409 -6.30 -25.92 -4.15
C ALA A 409 -6.82 -25.01 -3.03
N PHE A 410 -7.27 -23.78 -3.34
CA PHE A 410 -8.00 -22.94 -2.39
C PHE A 410 -9.39 -23.54 -2.14
N THR A 411 -9.55 -24.12 -0.95
CA THR A 411 -10.84 -24.70 -0.52
C THR A 411 -11.48 -23.87 0.58
N TRP A 412 -10.73 -22.97 1.20
CA TRP A 412 -11.06 -22.20 2.39
C TRP A 412 -11.31 -23.06 3.65
N ASP A 413 -11.12 -24.37 3.57
CA ASP A 413 -11.19 -25.27 4.72
C ASP A 413 -9.97 -25.14 5.62
N LYS A 414 -8.80 -24.83 5.01
CA LYS A 414 -7.53 -24.60 5.69
C LYS A 414 -7.26 -23.13 5.98
N ARG A 415 -8.25 -22.27 5.82
CA ARG A 415 -8.10 -20.85 6.06
C ARG A 415 -7.67 -20.57 7.50
N ARG A 416 -6.80 -19.60 7.65
CA ARG A 416 -6.46 -19.03 8.95
C ARG A 416 -7.27 -17.77 9.15
N THR A 417 -7.72 -17.56 10.39
CA THR A 417 -8.56 -16.44 10.75
C THR A 417 -7.86 -15.56 11.77
N ALA A 418 -8.14 -14.27 11.71
CA ALA A 418 -7.74 -13.34 12.76
C ALA A 418 -8.85 -12.32 12.99
N TYR A 419 -9.06 -11.94 14.22
CA TYR A 419 -10.00 -10.90 14.59
C TYR A 419 -9.43 -10.02 15.70
N GLY A 420 -9.85 -8.79 15.75
CA GLY A 420 -9.32 -7.87 16.75
C GLY A 420 -9.79 -6.46 16.57
N GLY A 421 -9.02 -5.54 17.11
CA GLY A 421 -9.27 -4.12 16.99
C GLY A 421 -7.99 -3.33 16.86
N GLY A 422 -8.13 -2.05 16.59
CA GLY A 422 -6.96 -1.21 16.41
C GLY A 422 -7.31 0.25 16.28
N PHE A 423 -6.29 1.03 15.94
CA PHE A 423 -6.39 2.46 15.70
C PHE A 423 -5.74 2.85 14.39
N ARG A 424 -6.30 3.86 13.76
CA ARG A 424 -5.76 4.51 12.57
C ARG A 424 -5.54 5.97 12.89
N LEU A 425 -4.32 6.44 12.85
CA LEU A 425 -3.97 7.83 13.01
C LEU A 425 -3.58 8.38 11.64
N GLY A 426 -4.44 9.19 11.05
CA GLY A 426 -4.18 9.91 9.82
C GLY A 426 -3.47 11.23 10.12
N LEU A 427 -2.46 11.54 9.31
CA LEU A 427 -1.66 12.77 9.37
C LEU A 427 -1.87 13.54 8.06
N SER A 428 -2.93 14.33 8.00
CA SER A 428 -3.35 15.12 6.82
C SER A 428 -3.28 14.35 5.49
N ASP A 429 -2.51 14.82 4.53
CA ASP A 429 -2.37 14.28 3.18
C ASP A 429 -1.15 13.33 3.00
N ARG A 430 -0.46 12.93 4.09
CA ARG A 430 0.90 12.38 3.97
C ARG A 430 1.10 10.96 4.45
N SER A 431 0.48 10.59 5.55
CA SER A 431 0.73 9.27 6.12
C SER A 431 -0.31 8.85 7.14
N ASN A 432 -0.43 7.59 7.31
CA ASN A 432 -1.28 7.00 8.31
C ASN A 432 -0.45 6.02 9.16
N VAL A 433 -0.71 6.03 10.45
CA VAL A 433 -0.13 5.09 11.40
C VAL A 433 -1.23 4.14 11.83
N ARG A 434 -0.96 2.88 11.72
CA ARG A 434 -1.89 1.80 12.01
C ARG A 434 -1.36 0.96 13.16
N LEU A 435 -2.16 0.80 14.20
CA LEU A 435 -1.91 -0.10 15.32
C LEU A 435 -3.04 -1.12 15.38
N ASP A 436 -2.72 -2.39 15.21
CA ASP A 436 -3.67 -3.51 15.30
C ASP A 436 -3.27 -4.45 16.44
N LEU A 437 -4.24 -4.83 17.24
CA LEU A 437 -4.18 -5.93 18.21
C LEU A 437 -5.16 -6.99 17.74
N ALA A 438 -4.66 -8.10 17.23
CA ALA A 438 -5.49 -9.15 16.66
C ALA A 438 -5.11 -10.53 17.21
N LYS A 439 -6.13 -11.37 17.39
CA LYS A 439 -6.00 -12.76 17.84
C LYS A 439 -6.17 -13.67 16.64
N GLY A 440 -5.18 -14.51 16.40
CA GLY A 440 -5.23 -15.69 15.55
C GLY A 440 -5.24 -16.98 16.38
N ASP A 441 -5.11 -18.11 15.73
CA ASP A 441 -5.03 -19.43 16.39
C ASP A 441 -3.74 -19.55 17.24
N GLU A 442 -2.69 -18.82 16.89
CA GLU A 442 -1.37 -18.81 17.54
C GLU A 442 -1.24 -17.78 18.67
N GLY A 443 -2.32 -17.08 18.99
CA GLY A 443 -2.33 -16.11 20.09
C GLY A 443 -2.63 -14.68 19.66
N LEU A 444 -2.21 -13.75 20.51
CA LEU A 444 -2.45 -12.32 20.34
C LEU A 444 -1.22 -11.64 19.74
N HIS A 445 -1.43 -10.90 18.67
CA HIS A 445 -0.37 -10.19 17.96
C HIS A 445 -0.64 -8.69 17.91
N LEU A 446 0.39 -7.91 18.25
CA LEU A 446 0.42 -6.47 18.09
C LEU A 446 1.18 -6.10 16.82
N THR A 447 0.56 -5.33 15.95
CA THR A 447 1.16 -4.90 14.68
C THR A 447 1.12 -3.39 14.57
N LEU A 448 2.29 -2.76 14.37
CA LEU A 448 2.44 -1.33 14.06
C LEU A 448 2.89 -1.19 12.61
N ARG A 449 2.23 -0.31 11.84
CA ARG A 449 2.59 0.00 10.46
C ARG A 449 2.49 1.48 10.18
N ILE A 450 3.34 1.97 9.29
CA ILE A 450 3.35 3.35 8.82
C ILE A 450 3.21 3.34 7.31
N GLY A 451 2.34 4.18 6.77
CA GLY A 451 2.06 4.31 5.34
C GLY A 451 0.59 4.06 4.99
N ASN A 452 0.25 4.31 3.73
CA ASN A 452 -1.08 4.07 3.17
C ASN A 452 -1.32 2.57 3.00
N ILE A 453 -1.72 1.93 4.07
CA ILE A 453 -2.08 0.51 4.05
C ILE A 453 -3.53 0.43 4.51
N PHE A 454 -4.32 -0.25 3.70
CA PHE A 454 -5.70 -0.57 4.05
C PHE A 454 -5.83 -0.99 5.46
#